data_65f06af44efa67a6490327c62cc5e0ec
#
_entry.id   65f06af44efa67a6490327c62cc5e0ec
#
_cell.length_a   1.000
_cell.length_b   1.000
_cell.length_c   1.000
_cell.angle_alpha   90.00
_cell.angle_beta   90.00
_cell.angle_gamma   90.00
#
_symmetry.space_group_name_H-M   'P 1'
#
loop_
_entity.id
_entity.type
_entity.pdbx_description
1 polymer ?
#
loop_
_entity_poly.entity_id
_entity_poly.type
_entity_poly.pdbx_seq_one_letter_code
_entity_poly.pdbx_strand_id
1 'polypeptide(L)'
;MKKTVDRAHTLVESGGDWDRRNRLKAYQGLHLLTVRAYNLAAPLLLDSLSTFTSNELCSYSSLIVYAVLAGSVSLKRVDFKSKVVDAPEIKAVVGSTEDKLAALSGATSAGPGAGDEEMKDATSTDATSATPVPTAVNLATLGDQDAQEVEAAKEQVDFSPLANLVNSLYQGDYRTFFRALGRVEQEFLTQDRYLNEHKAWLVRELRLRAYQQLLQSYRVVGLQSMADAFGVSVDFLDK
;
A
#
# COMPACT_ATOMS: atom_id res chain seq x y z
N MET A 1 -5.52 9.47 25.76
CA MET A 1 -5.09 8.37 24.88
C MET A 1 -3.66 7.91 25.14
N LYS A 2 -2.62 8.78 25.16
CA LYS A 2 -1.23 8.37 25.43
C LYS A 2 -1.08 7.54 26.71
N LYS A 3 -1.57 8.01 27.86
CA LYS A 3 -1.49 7.28 29.15
C LYS A 3 -2.14 5.90 29.11
N THR A 4 -3.20 5.71 28.33
CA THR A 4 -3.89 4.41 28.18
C THR A 4 -3.06 3.46 27.34
N VAL A 5 -2.42 3.97 26.28
CA VAL A 5 -1.51 3.19 25.42
C VAL A 5 -0.27 2.76 26.21
N ASP A 6 0.34 3.67 26.97
CA ASP A 6 1.50 3.37 27.82
C ASP A 6 1.17 2.30 28.88
N ARG A 7 0.00 2.40 29.50
CA ARG A 7 -0.47 1.41 30.47
C ARG A 7 -0.75 0.05 29.80
N ALA A 8 -1.33 0.05 28.60
CA ALA A 8 -1.54 -1.18 27.83
C ALA A 8 -0.20 -1.84 27.47
N HIS A 9 0.80 -1.04 27.11
CA HIS A 9 2.16 -1.53 26.82
C HIS A 9 2.77 -2.25 28.02
N THR A 10 2.75 -1.63 29.19
CA THR A 10 3.27 -2.27 30.43
C THR A 10 2.54 -3.55 30.80
N LEU A 11 1.22 -3.60 30.60
CA LEU A 11 0.42 -4.81 30.86
C LEU A 11 0.73 -5.94 29.88
N VAL A 12 0.94 -5.59 28.60
CA VAL A 12 1.29 -6.57 27.56
C VAL A 12 2.71 -7.09 27.74
N GLU A 13 3.65 -6.26 28.17
CA GLU A 13 5.03 -6.67 28.47
C GLU A 13 5.11 -7.59 29.69
N SER A 14 4.27 -7.36 30.71
CA SER A 14 4.26 -8.18 31.93
C SER A 14 3.69 -9.60 31.78
N GLY A 15 3.05 -9.92 30.65
CA GLY A 15 2.46 -11.25 30.44
C GLY A 15 1.48 -11.32 29.25
N GLY A 16 1.60 -10.39 28.29
CA GLY A 16 0.72 -10.36 27.13
C GLY A 16 1.05 -11.43 26.11
N ASP A 17 0.01 -12.03 25.56
CA ASP A 17 0.05 -12.95 24.45
C ASP A 17 0.51 -12.25 23.15
N TRP A 18 1.00 -13.03 22.19
CA TRP A 18 1.47 -12.56 20.90
C TRP A 18 0.39 -11.74 20.14
N ASP A 19 -0.86 -12.20 20.13
CA ASP A 19 -1.97 -11.48 19.50
C ASP A 19 -2.18 -10.09 20.12
N ARG A 20 -2.16 -9.98 21.44
CA ARG A 20 -2.30 -8.70 22.16
C ARG A 20 -1.16 -7.73 21.84
N ARG A 21 0.07 -8.23 21.66
CA ARG A 21 1.21 -7.41 21.26
C ARG A 21 1.03 -6.83 19.86
N ASN A 22 0.57 -7.64 18.92
CA ASN A 22 0.36 -7.19 17.54
C ASN A 22 -0.83 -6.22 17.43
N ARG A 23 -1.93 -6.49 18.12
CA ARG A 23 -3.04 -5.53 18.25
C ARG A 23 -2.58 -4.20 18.81
N LEU A 24 -1.76 -4.23 19.87
CA LEU A 24 -1.25 -3.00 20.48
C LEU A 24 -0.40 -2.18 19.51
N LYS A 25 0.39 -2.82 18.61
CA LYS A 25 1.14 -2.11 17.55
C LYS A 25 0.21 -1.30 16.65
N ALA A 26 -0.92 -1.86 16.22
CA ALA A 26 -1.90 -1.16 15.40
C ALA A 26 -2.50 0.05 16.13
N TYR A 27 -2.89 -0.12 17.40
CA TYR A 27 -3.40 0.99 18.24
C TYR A 27 -2.36 2.09 18.44
N GLN A 28 -1.12 1.73 18.72
CA GLN A 28 -0.02 2.69 18.88
C GLN A 28 0.30 3.40 17.56
N GLY A 29 0.35 2.65 16.46
CA GLY A 29 0.59 3.21 15.13
C GLY A 29 -0.45 4.24 14.73
N LEU A 30 -1.74 3.94 14.91
CA LEU A 30 -2.82 4.89 14.65
C LEU A 30 -2.78 6.09 15.59
N HIS A 31 -2.49 5.89 16.87
CA HIS A 31 -2.33 7.02 17.79
C HIS A 31 -1.17 7.94 17.40
N LEU A 32 -0.03 7.38 17.01
CA LEU A 32 1.13 8.17 16.55
C LEU A 32 0.83 8.88 15.24
N LEU A 33 0.05 8.27 14.35
CA LEU A 33 -0.41 8.89 13.11
C LEU A 33 -1.27 10.13 13.40
N THR A 34 -2.21 10.06 14.36
CA THR A 34 -3.03 11.21 14.76
C THR A 34 -2.23 12.32 15.46
N VAL A 35 -1.09 11.99 16.07
CA VAL A 35 -0.16 12.98 16.68
C VAL A 35 0.86 13.50 15.67
N ARG A 36 0.81 13.06 14.40
CA ARG A 36 1.76 13.41 13.32
C ARG A 36 3.17 12.89 13.52
N ALA A 37 3.38 11.89 14.36
CA ALA A 37 4.66 11.23 14.55
C ALA A 37 4.87 10.10 13.55
N TYR A 38 4.87 10.41 12.24
CA TYR A 38 4.88 9.42 11.15
C TYR A 38 6.12 8.54 11.14
N ASN A 39 7.26 9.06 11.56
CA ASN A 39 8.51 8.31 11.69
C ASN A 39 8.43 7.17 12.72
N LEU A 40 7.62 7.33 13.77
CA LEU A 40 7.36 6.29 14.77
C LEU A 40 6.16 5.43 14.39
N ALA A 41 5.17 6.01 13.70
CA ALA A 41 3.97 5.30 13.27
C ALA A 41 4.27 4.30 12.14
N ALA A 42 5.08 4.67 11.15
CA ALA A 42 5.34 3.85 9.98
C ALA A 42 5.86 2.44 10.30
N PRO A 43 6.90 2.24 11.12
CA PRO A 43 7.37 0.89 11.44
C PRO A 43 6.31 0.06 12.15
N LEU A 44 5.53 0.64 13.08
CA LEU A 44 4.49 -0.08 13.81
C LEU A 44 3.34 -0.50 12.90
N LEU A 45 2.90 0.39 12.00
CA LEU A 45 1.83 0.09 11.05
C LEU A 45 2.28 -0.97 10.03
N LEU A 46 3.48 -0.84 9.49
CA LEU A 46 4.03 -1.82 8.54
C LEU A 46 4.22 -3.19 9.18
N ASP A 47 4.73 -3.26 10.42
CA ASP A 47 4.88 -4.51 11.15
C ASP A 47 3.53 -5.15 11.50
N SER A 48 2.45 -4.37 11.59
CA SER A 48 1.12 -4.89 11.91
C SER A 48 0.35 -5.41 10.70
N LEU A 49 0.80 -5.17 9.47
CA LEU A 49 0.06 -5.56 8.25
C LEU A 49 -0.19 -7.06 8.15
N SER A 50 0.84 -7.88 8.37
CA SER A 50 0.74 -9.35 8.25
C SER A 50 -0.08 -10.00 9.37
N THR A 51 -0.29 -9.31 10.49
CA THR A 51 -0.92 -9.85 11.70
C THR A 51 -2.16 -9.07 12.15
N PHE A 52 -2.71 -8.26 11.24
CA PHE A 52 -3.83 -7.38 11.57
C PHE A 52 -5.13 -8.15 11.79
N THR A 53 -5.70 -8.02 12.97
CA THR A 53 -6.98 -8.62 13.37
C THR A 53 -7.96 -7.59 13.98
N SER A 54 -7.54 -6.33 14.07
CA SER A 54 -8.27 -5.28 14.82
C SER A 54 -9.26 -4.52 13.91
N ASN A 55 -10.24 -5.23 13.34
CA ASN A 55 -11.27 -4.65 12.46
C ASN A 55 -12.13 -3.58 13.15
N GLU A 56 -12.13 -3.53 14.48
CA GLU A 56 -12.80 -2.51 15.28
C GLU A 56 -12.16 -1.11 15.15
N LEU A 57 -10.89 -1.02 14.71
CA LEU A 57 -10.20 0.25 14.50
C LEU A 57 -10.46 0.81 13.12
N CYS A 58 -10.20 0.01 12.12
CA CYS A 58 -10.32 0.36 10.71
C CYS A 58 -10.36 -0.91 9.85
N SER A 59 -10.74 -0.78 8.59
CA SER A 59 -10.60 -1.87 7.63
C SER A 59 -9.12 -2.16 7.32
N TYR A 60 -8.82 -3.36 6.87
CA TYR A 60 -7.47 -3.73 6.46
C TYR A 60 -6.93 -2.83 5.33
N SER A 61 -7.79 -2.50 4.38
CA SER A 61 -7.46 -1.58 3.29
C SER A 61 -7.10 -0.17 3.80
N SER A 62 -7.85 0.35 4.77
CA SER A 62 -7.52 1.64 5.40
C SER A 62 -6.19 1.59 6.15
N LEU A 63 -5.89 0.48 6.84
CA LEU A 63 -4.58 0.29 7.50
C LEU A 63 -3.43 0.34 6.50
N ILE A 64 -3.59 -0.29 5.34
CA ILE A 64 -2.60 -0.23 4.26
C ILE A 64 -2.39 1.21 3.79
N VAL A 65 -3.46 1.97 3.58
CA VAL A 65 -3.35 3.40 3.23
C VAL A 65 -2.53 4.17 4.28
N TYR A 66 -2.81 3.96 5.56
CA TYR A 66 -2.07 4.62 6.65
C TYR A 66 -0.60 4.22 6.68
N ALA A 67 -0.30 2.94 6.52
CA ALA A 67 1.05 2.42 6.50
C ALA A 67 1.85 2.95 5.30
N VAL A 68 1.24 2.97 4.11
CA VAL A 68 1.85 3.48 2.88
C VAL A 68 2.11 4.98 2.97
N LEU A 69 1.15 5.77 3.43
CA LEU A 69 1.32 7.22 3.57
C LEU A 69 2.35 7.58 4.63
N ALA A 70 2.30 6.93 5.80
CA ALA A 70 3.30 7.12 6.86
C ALA A 70 4.71 6.70 6.40
N GLY A 71 4.81 5.58 5.68
CA GLY A 71 6.05 5.09 5.10
C GLY A 71 6.63 6.02 4.03
N SER A 72 5.78 6.57 3.16
CA SER A 72 6.19 7.50 2.09
C SER A 72 6.80 8.79 2.65
N VAL A 73 6.32 9.28 3.79
CA VAL A 73 6.86 10.48 4.45
C VAL A 73 8.14 10.19 5.21
N SER A 74 8.23 9.07 5.93
CA SER A 74 9.24 8.88 6.97
C SER A 74 10.39 7.95 6.58
N LEU A 75 10.17 6.95 5.71
CA LEU A 75 11.18 5.94 5.42
C LEU A 75 12.27 6.46 4.47
N LYS A 76 13.49 5.97 4.66
CA LYS A 76 14.58 6.16 3.69
C LYS A 76 14.28 5.34 2.43
N ARG A 77 14.88 5.72 1.28
CA ARG A 77 14.63 5.10 -0.02
C ARG A 77 14.81 3.57 -0.03
N VAL A 78 15.80 3.05 0.69
CA VAL A 78 16.08 1.62 0.77
C VAL A 78 14.96 0.89 1.52
N ASP A 79 14.60 1.39 2.72
CA ASP A 79 13.53 0.82 3.53
C ASP A 79 12.15 1.02 2.87
N PHE A 80 11.96 2.14 2.18
CA PHE A 80 10.75 2.41 1.42
C PHE A 80 10.55 1.40 0.30
N LYS A 81 11.62 1.05 -0.43
CA LYS A 81 11.56 -0.01 -1.45
C LYS A 81 11.13 -1.34 -0.84
N SER A 82 11.87 -1.82 0.15
CA SER A 82 11.68 -3.17 0.71
C SER A 82 10.36 -3.33 1.48
N LYS A 83 9.93 -2.27 2.21
CA LYS A 83 8.78 -2.34 3.13
C LYS A 83 7.47 -1.80 2.55
N VAL A 84 7.53 -1.01 1.47
CA VAL A 84 6.34 -0.40 0.86
C VAL A 84 6.18 -0.82 -0.59
N VAL A 85 7.20 -0.61 -1.43
CA VAL A 85 7.10 -0.90 -2.87
C VAL A 85 7.07 -2.41 -3.14
N ASP A 86 7.93 -3.17 -2.48
CA ASP A 86 8.10 -4.62 -2.70
C ASP A 86 7.28 -5.48 -1.73
N ALA A 87 6.64 -4.88 -0.71
CA ALA A 87 5.87 -5.60 0.28
C ALA A 87 4.68 -6.35 -0.34
N PRO A 88 4.59 -7.69 -0.16
CA PRO A 88 3.54 -8.50 -0.77
C PRO A 88 2.14 -8.11 -0.28
N GLU A 89 1.99 -7.74 0.99
CA GLU A 89 0.73 -7.33 1.59
C GLU A 89 0.19 -6.04 0.93
N ILE A 90 1.08 -5.11 0.60
CA ILE A 90 0.72 -3.85 -0.05
C ILE A 90 0.42 -4.12 -1.53
N LYS A 91 1.23 -4.92 -2.22
CA LYS A 91 0.99 -5.29 -3.62
C LYS A 91 -0.33 -6.03 -3.82
N ALA A 92 -0.73 -6.86 -2.87
CA ALA A 92 -1.99 -7.59 -2.93
C ALA A 92 -3.22 -6.67 -2.95
N VAL A 93 -3.16 -5.50 -2.32
CA VAL A 93 -4.29 -4.55 -2.25
C VAL A 93 -4.12 -3.40 -3.22
N VAL A 94 -2.93 -2.81 -3.27
CA VAL A 94 -2.63 -1.57 -4.00
C VAL A 94 -2.10 -1.85 -5.40
N GLY A 95 -1.50 -3.02 -5.64
CA GLY A 95 -0.88 -3.40 -6.91
C GLY A 95 -1.85 -3.47 -8.09
N SER A 96 -1.30 -3.55 -9.29
CA SER A 96 -2.07 -3.83 -10.51
C SER A 96 -2.76 -5.19 -10.42
N THR A 97 -3.70 -5.47 -11.31
CA THR A 97 -4.35 -6.79 -11.37
C THR A 97 -3.35 -7.93 -11.56
N GLU A 98 -2.28 -7.68 -12.30
CA GLU A 98 -1.19 -8.64 -12.51
C GLU A 98 -0.37 -8.85 -11.23
N ASP A 99 -0.02 -7.78 -10.52
CA ASP A 99 0.68 -7.84 -9.24
C ASP A 99 -0.15 -8.55 -8.17
N LYS A 100 -1.47 -8.29 -8.16
CA LYS A 100 -2.42 -8.95 -7.26
C LYS A 100 -2.48 -10.45 -7.52
N LEU A 101 -2.55 -10.86 -8.79
CA LEU A 101 -2.57 -12.26 -9.18
C LEU A 101 -1.25 -12.96 -8.84
N ALA A 102 -0.10 -12.31 -9.07
CA ALA A 102 1.21 -12.84 -8.72
C ALA A 102 1.39 -12.99 -7.20
N ALA A 103 0.90 -12.05 -6.40
CA ALA A 103 0.91 -12.14 -4.95
C ALA A 103 0.05 -13.29 -4.42
N LEU A 104 -1.10 -13.55 -5.04
CA LEU A 104 -2.00 -14.66 -4.68
C LEU A 104 -1.43 -16.04 -5.10
N SER A 105 -0.68 -16.10 -6.23
CA SER A 105 -0.08 -17.34 -6.72
C SER A 105 1.21 -17.73 -6.00
N GLY A 106 1.73 -16.91 -5.11
CA GLY A 106 2.99 -17.16 -4.40
C GLY A 106 4.24 -17.10 -5.29
N ALA A 107 4.10 -16.65 -6.54
CA ALA A 107 5.20 -16.49 -7.47
C ALA A 107 6.05 -15.29 -7.05
N THR A 108 7.07 -15.53 -6.25
CA THR A 108 8.16 -14.55 -6.07
C THR A 108 8.82 -14.37 -7.43
N SER A 109 8.83 -13.15 -7.94
CA SER A 109 9.57 -12.78 -9.14
C SER A 109 11.07 -12.97 -8.89
N ALA A 110 11.58 -14.16 -9.18
CA ALA A 110 13.00 -14.37 -9.38
C ALA A 110 13.38 -13.65 -10.67
N GLY A 111 14.36 -12.74 -10.60
CA GLY A 111 14.85 -11.99 -11.74
C GLY A 111 15.39 -12.87 -12.86
N PRO A 112 15.53 -12.34 -14.07
CA PRO A 112 16.01 -13.09 -15.23
C PRO A 112 17.51 -13.38 -15.09
N GLY A 113 17.81 -14.61 -14.75
CA GLY A 113 19.14 -15.21 -14.86
C GLY A 113 19.12 -16.24 -15.99
N ALA A 114 19.91 -15.99 -17.01
CA ALA A 114 20.10 -16.81 -18.19
C ALA A 114 20.59 -18.24 -17.84
N GLY A 115 20.14 -19.20 -18.63
CA GLY A 115 20.69 -20.56 -18.64
C GLY A 115 19.83 -21.46 -19.53
N ASP A 116 20.19 -21.51 -20.83
CA ASP A 116 19.82 -22.58 -21.74
C ASP A 116 20.26 -23.93 -21.18
N GLU A 117 19.41 -24.93 -21.26
CA GLU A 117 19.80 -26.26 -21.71
C GLU A 117 18.56 -27.04 -22.16
N GLU A 118 18.62 -27.38 -23.45
CA GLU A 118 17.78 -28.38 -24.14
C GLU A 118 17.95 -29.76 -23.52
N MET A 119 16.87 -30.51 -23.35
CA MET A 119 16.92 -31.93 -23.62
C MET A 119 15.59 -32.49 -24.10
N LYS A 120 15.65 -33.03 -25.30
CA LYS A 120 14.64 -33.73 -26.07
C LYS A 120 14.34 -35.13 -25.52
N ASP A 121 13.15 -35.56 -25.94
CA ASP A 121 12.73 -36.93 -26.29
C ASP A 121 12.20 -37.81 -25.14
N ALA A 122 11.19 -38.57 -25.26
CA ALA A 122 10.46 -39.26 -26.30
C ALA A 122 9.15 -39.86 -25.76
N THR A 123 8.16 -39.87 -26.60
CA THR A 123 7.21 -40.92 -26.97
C THR A 123 6.41 -41.70 -25.87
N SER A 124 5.17 -41.61 -25.96
CA SER A 124 4.12 -42.47 -26.51
C SER A 124 3.06 -42.98 -25.52
N THR A 125 1.84 -42.81 -26.01
CA THR A 125 0.64 -43.69 -25.99
C THR A 125 -0.01 -43.99 -24.64
N ASP A 126 -1.23 -43.70 -24.56
CA ASP A 126 -2.49 -44.26 -24.99
C ASP A 126 -3.59 -44.11 -23.92
N ALA A 127 -4.69 -43.65 -24.35
CA ALA A 127 -6.07 -44.05 -24.16
C ALA A 127 -6.78 -44.00 -22.80
N THR A 128 -7.88 -43.34 -22.88
CA THR A 128 -9.24 -43.69 -22.43
C THR A 128 -9.80 -42.98 -21.22
N SER A 129 -10.70 -42.03 -21.58
CA SER A 129 -12.05 -41.80 -21.05
C SER A 129 -12.26 -41.69 -19.55
N ALA A 130 -12.68 -40.54 -19.16
CA ALA A 130 -13.96 -40.29 -18.46
C ALA A 130 -14.13 -38.80 -18.16
N THR A 131 -14.93 -38.13 -18.91
CA THR A 131 -15.53 -36.85 -18.56
C THR A 131 -16.47 -37.03 -17.38
N PRO A 132 -16.34 -36.29 -16.27
CA PRO A 132 -17.46 -36.11 -15.37
C PRO A 132 -18.33 -34.96 -15.91
N VAL A 133 -19.58 -35.31 -16.19
CA VAL A 133 -20.67 -34.41 -16.52
C VAL A 133 -20.84 -33.37 -15.41
N PRO A 134 -20.93 -32.06 -15.67
CA PRO A 134 -21.23 -31.10 -14.62
C PRO A 134 -22.67 -31.29 -14.15
N THR A 135 -22.80 -31.58 -12.88
CA THR A 135 -24.08 -31.66 -12.15
C THR A 135 -24.80 -30.34 -12.29
N ALA A 136 -26.07 -30.42 -12.67
CA ALA A 136 -26.96 -29.31 -12.90
C ALA A 136 -26.92 -28.29 -11.75
N VAL A 137 -26.48 -27.09 -12.06
CA VAL A 137 -26.49 -25.93 -11.15
C VAL A 137 -27.96 -25.50 -11.02
N ASN A 138 -28.47 -25.49 -9.79
CA ASN A 138 -29.83 -25.07 -9.49
C ASN A 138 -30.00 -23.56 -9.80
N LEU A 139 -30.77 -23.25 -10.83
CA LEU A 139 -31.01 -21.90 -11.34
C LEU A 139 -31.75 -20.96 -10.35
N ALA A 140 -32.26 -21.50 -9.25
CA ALA A 140 -33.03 -20.74 -8.26
C ALA A 140 -32.20 -20.00 -7.22
N THR A 141 -30.87 -20.27 -7.13
CA THR A 141 -29.94 -19.60 -6.17
C THR A 141 -29.09 -18.52 -6.81
N LEU A 142 -29.19 -18.29 -8.12
CA LEU A 142 -28.38 -17.29 -8.85
C LEU A 142 -28.88 -15.84 -8.67
N GLY A 143 -30.15 -15.64 -8.26
CA GLY A 143 -30.72 -14.29 -8.15
C GLY A 143 -30.27 -13.46 -6.94
N ASP A 144 -29.86 -14.11 -5.83
CA ASP A 144 -29.50 -13.42 -4.60
C ASP A 144 -27.98 -13.23 -4.46
N GLN A 145 -27.17 -14.03 -5.16
CA GLN A 145 -25.71 -13.89 -5.15
C GLN A 145 -25.24 -12.75 -6.05
N ASP A 146 -25.88 -12.56 -7.20
CA ASP A 146 -25.54 -11.47 -8.12
C ASP A 146 -25.84 -10.09 -7.53
N ALA A 147 -26.86 -9.96 -6.68
CA ALA A 147 -27.16 -8.70 -6.00
C ALA A 147 -26.12 -8.35 -4.90
N GLN A 148 -25.60 -9.36 -4.19
CA GLN A 148 -24.55 -9.17 -3.19
C GLN A 148 -23.18 -8.94 -3.83
N GLU A 149 -22.86 -9.60 -4.95
CA GLU A 149 -21.64 -9.36 -5.71
C GLU A 149 -21.65 -7.99 -6.40
N VAL A 150 -22.81 -7.51 -6.88
CA VAL A 150 -22.95 -6.16 -7.46
C VAL A 150 -22.88 -5.06 -6.39
N GLU A 151 -23.34 -5.30 -5.17
CA GLU A 151 -23.14 -4.37 -4.05
C GLU A 151 -21.70 -4.39 -3.55
N ALA A 152 -21.05 -5.56 -3.46
CA ALA A 152 -19.64 -5.68 -3.13
C ALA A 152 -18.73 -5.07 -4.22
N ALA A 153 -19.13 -5.12 -5.49
CA ALA A 153 -18.43 -4.48 -6.59
C ALA A 153 -18.54 -2.93 -6.57
N LYS A 154 -19.59 -2.38 -5.96
CA LYS A 154 -19.76 -0.93 -5.81
C LYS A 154 -18.88 -0.30 -4.73
N GLU A 155 -18.32 -1.08 -3.83
CA GLU A 155 -17.43 -0.65 -2.76
C GLU A 155 -15.94 -0.94 -3.02
N GLN A 156 -15.56 -1.32 -4.24
CA GLN A 156 -14.15 -1.45 -4.60
C GLN A 156 -13.50 -0.07 -4.67
N VAL A 157 -12.88 0.32 -3.57
CA VAL A 157 -12.03 1.53 -3.52
C VAL A 157 -10.92 1.36 -4.55
N ASP A 158 -10.81 2.31 -5.47
CA ASP A 158 -9.72 2.32 -6.46
C ASP A 158 -8.41 2.75 -5.80
N PHE A 159 -7.47 1.81 -5.64
CA PHE A 159 -6.14 2.08 -5.08
C PHE A 159 -5.12 2.51 -6.13
N SER A 160 -5.50 2.64 -7.40
CA SER A 160 -4.58 3.08 -8.46
C SER A 160 -3.89 4.42 -8.17
N PRO A 161 -4.54 5.44 -7.60
CA PRO A 161 -3.87 6.69 -7.25
C PRO A 161 -2.76 6.48 -6.20
N LEU A 162 -2.99 5.59 -5.24
CA LEU A 162 -2.01 5.27 -4.19
C LEU A 162 -0.82 4.48 -4.77
N ALA A 163 -1.08 3.51 -5.65
CA ALA A 163 -0.04 2.78 -6.37
C ALA A 163 0.84 3.72 -7.21
N ASN A 164 0.22 4.61 -7.96
CA ASN A 164 0.90 5.59 -8.78
C ASN A 164 1.75 6.55 -7.93
N LEU A 165 1.25 6.96 -6.77
CA LEU A 165 1.98 7.82 -5.83
C LEU A 165 3.26 7.11 -5.32
N VAL A 166 3.16 5.85 -4.91
CA VAL A 166 4.28 5.06 -4.38
C VAL A 166 5.33 4.82 -5.48
N ASN A 167 4.89 4.34 -6.63
CA ASN A 167 5.77 3.98 -7.75
C ASN A 167 6.48 5.20 -8.33
N SER A 168 5.75 6.30 -8.56
CA SER A 168 6.30 7.53 -9.11
C SER A 168 7.29 8.20 -8.15
N LEU A 169 7.02 8.17 -6.83
CA LEU A 169 7.96 8.65 -5.82
C LEU A 169 9.26 7.82 -5.82
N TYR A 170 9.14 6.49 -5.92
CA TYR A 170 10.30 5.61 -5.98
C TYR A 170 11.11 5.79 -7.27
N GLN A 171 10.44 5.87 -8.42
CA GLN A 171 11.07 6.05 -9.73
C GLN A 171 11.64 7.45 -9.93
N GLY A 172 11.08 8.46 -9.27
CA GLY A 172 11.45 9.87 -9.43
C GLY A 172 10.68 10.56 -10.56
N ASP A 173 9.54 10.01 -10.99
CA ASP A 173 8.61 10.71 -11.87
C ASP A 173 7.74 11.67 -11.06
N TYR A 174 8.28 12.85 -10.83
CA TYR A 174 7.63 13.85 -9.98
C TYR A 174 6.34 14.41 -10.58
N ARG A 175 6.22 14.47 -11.91
CA ARG A 175 5.00 14.98 -12.58
C ARG A 175 3.82 14.05 -12.30
N THR A 176 4.01 12.75 -12.46
CA THR A 176 2.99 11.73 -12.13
C THR A 176 2.73 11.69 -10.63
N PHE A 177 3.77 11.84 -9.80
CA PHE A 177 3.64 11.92 -8.35
C PHE A 177 2.71 13.06 -7.90
N PHE A 178 2.87 14.27 -8.42
CA PHE A 178 2.02 15.40 -8.03
C PHE A 178 0.56 15.23 -8.46
N ARG A 179 0.32 14.63 -9.63
CA ARG A 179 -1.03 14.29 -10.08
C ARG A 179 -1.68 13.23 -9.19
N ALA A 180 -0.92 12.17 -8.87
CA ALA A 180 -1.36 11.11 -7.98
C ALA A 180 -1.63 11.65 -6.56
N LEU A 181 -0.77 12.55 -6.07
CA LEU A 181 -0.94 13.19 -4.76
C LEU A 181 -2.26 13.98 -4.68
N GLY A 182 -2.62 14.73 -5.72
CA GLY A 182 -3.91 15.44 -5.77
C GLY A 182 -5.11 14.50 -5.72
N ARG A 183 -5.05 13.36 -6.42
CA ARG A 183 -6.11 12.33 -6.34
C ARG A 183 -6.17 11.67 -4.97
N VAL A 184 -5.03 11.30 -4.40
CA VAL A 184 -4.96 10.72 -3.05
C VAL A 184 -5.51 11.67 -2.01
N GLU A 185 -5.26 12.98 -2.14
CA GLU A 185 -5.85 13.99 -1.25
C GLU A 185 -7.38 14.00 -1.31
N GLN A 186 -7.95 13.93 -2.51
CA GLN A 186 -9.40 13.98 -2.71
C GLN A 186 -10.09 12.68 -2.32
N GLU A 187 -9.57 11.54 -2.74
CA GLU A 187 -10.22 10.22 -2.62
C GLU A 187 -9.97 9.57 -1.26
N PHE A 188 -8.76 9.70 -0.70
CA PHE A 188 -8.40 9.04 0.55
C PHE A 188 -8.36 10.00 1.74
N LEU A 189 -7.63 11.11 1.65
CA LEU A 189 -7.39 11.96 2.81
C LEU A 189 -8.63 12.75 3.24
N THR A 190 -9.46 13.19 2.29
CA THR A 190 -10.65 14.01 2.59
C THR A 190 -11.77 13.20 3.22
N GLN A 191 -11.90 11.92 2.85
CA GLN A 191 -12.95 11.04 3.35
C GLN A 191 -12.56 10.29 4.63
N ASP A 192 -11.26 10.27 4.94
CA ASP A 192 -10.74 9.49 6.06
C ASP A 192 -10.97 10.16 7.42
N ARG A 193 -11.36 9.35 8.42
CA ARG A 193 -11.65 9.81 9.77
C ARG A 193 -10.44 10.36 10.52
N TYR A 194 -9.26 9.76 10.31
CA TYR A 194 -8.05 10.10 11.07
C TYR A 194 -7.14 11.08 10.34
N LEU A 195 -7.15 11.05 9.00
CA LEU A 195 -6.23 11.84 8.18
C LEU A 195 -6.82 13.18 7.73
N ASN A 196 -8.14 13.35 7.72
CA ASN A 196 -8.78 14.57 7.23
C ASN A 196 -8.27 15.85 7.93
N GLU A 197 -8.15 15.82 9.26
CA GLU A 197 -7.60 16.97 10.02
C GLU A 197 -6.14 17.29 9.66
N HIS A 198 -5.40 16.28 9.19
CA HIS A 198 -3.96 16.37 8.95
C HIS A 198 -3.61 16.42 7.47
N LYS A 199 -4.60 16.41 6.58
CA LYS A 199 -4.40 16.31 5.12
C LYS A 199 -3.45 17.37 4.56
N ALA A 200 -3.66 18.63 4.91
CA ALA A 200 -2.83 19.73 4.40
C ALA A 200 -1.36 19.59 4.83
N TRP A 201 -1.13 19.15 6.07
CA TRP A 201 0.20 18.90 6.59
C TRP A 201 0.85 17.69 5.90
N LEU A 202 0.11 16.60 5.73
CA LEU A 202 0.61 15.38 5.09
C LEU A 202 0.98 15.63 3.61
N VAL A 203 0.13 16.34 2.88
CA VAL A 203 0.39 16.74 1.50
C VAL A 203 1.66 17.61 1.41
N ARG A 204 1.83 18.55 2.34
CA ARG A 204 3.04 19.37 2.43
C ARG A 204 4.29 18.51 2.66
N GLU A 205 4.26 17.57 3.60
CA GLU A 205 5.41 16.70 3.89
C GLU A 205 5.76 15.79 2.70
N LEU A 206 4.75 15.26 2.00
CA LEU A 206 4.97 14.48 0.79
C LEU A 206 5.61 15.32 -0.34
N ARG A 207 5.19 16.58 -0.50
CA ARG A 207 5.83 17.51 -1.44
C ARG A 207 7.28 17.80 -1.05
N LEU A 208 7.52 18.10 0.23
CA LEU A 208 8.88 18.33 0.74
C LEU A 208 9.77 17.10 0.53
N ARG A 209 9.22 15.91 0.68
CA ARG A 209 9.94 14.66 0.43
C ARG A 209 10.36 14.52 -1.03
N ALA A 210 9.47 14.83 -1.98
CA ALA A 210 9.79 14.83 -3.41
C ALA A 210 10.88 15.87 -3.74
N TYR A 211 10.76 17.10 -3.20
CA TYR A 211 11.77 18.13 -3.38
C TYR A 211 13.13 17.72 -2.81
N GLN A 212 13.16 17.18 -1.60
CA GLN A 212 14.39 16.68 -0.97
C GLN A 212 15.03 15.58 -1.80
N GLN A 213 14.25 14.66 -2.35
CA GLN A 213 14.76 13.58 -3.18
C GLN A 213 15.40 14.11 -4.47
N LEU A 214 14.81 15.09 -5.13
CA LEU A 214 15.39 15.74 -6.29
C LEU A 214 16.70 16.48 -5.93
N LEU A 215 16.65 17.30 -4.89
CA LEU A 215 17.78 18.12 -4.48
C LEU A 215 19.00 17.32 -3.96
N GLN A 216 18.78 16.08 -3.50
CA GLN A 216 19.90 15.19 -3.13
C GLN A 216 20.80 14.85 -4.32
N SER A 217 20.28 14.88 -5.54
CA SER A 217 21.03 14.54 -6.76
C SER A 217 21.73 15.75 -7.39
N TYR A 218 21.37 16.97 -7.00
CA TYR A 218 21.88 18.19 -7.61
C TYR A 218 22.44 19.16 -6.58
N ARG A 219 23.57 19.75 -6.90
CA ARG A 219 24.20 20.81 -6.08
C ARG A 219 23.54 22.18 -6.29
N VAL A 220 23.11 22.45 -7.51
CA VAL A 220 22.43 23.68 -7.92
C VAL A 220 21.34 23.30 -8.90
N VAL A 221 20.13 23.79 -8.69
CA VAL A 221 18.97 23.58 -9.57
C VAL A 221 18.35 24.94 -9.88
N GLY A 222 18.10 25.21 -11.15
CA GLY A 222 17.33 26.38 -11.56
C GLY A 222 15.85 26.17 -11.23
N LEU A 223 15.18 27.21 -10.71
CA LEU A 223 13.75 27.16 -10.38
C LEU A 223 12.88 26.76 -11.58
N GLN A 224 13.25 27.21 -12.79
CA GLN A 224 12.53 26.83 -14.00
C GLN A 224 12.64 25.31 -14.28
N SER A 225 13.85 24.75 -14.21
CA SER A 225 14.06 23.31 -14.41
C SER A 225 13.32 22.47 -13.36
N MET A 226 13.25 22.97 -12.13
CA MET A 226 12.50 22.34 -11.06
C MET A 226 10.99 22.42 -11.33
N ALA A 227 10.47 23.57 -11.77
CA ALA A 227 9.08 23.75 -12.17
C ALA A 227 8.67 22.79 -13.29
N ASP A 228 9.50 22.65 -14.32
CA ASP A 228 9.28 21.75 -15.45
C ASP A 228 9.28 20.26 -15.01
N ALA A 229 10.23 19.88 -14.13
CA ALA A 229 10.31 18.52 -13.60
C ALA A 229 9.08 18.12 -12.77
N PHE A 230 8.55 19.04 -11.98
CA PHE A 230 7.35 18.82 -11.16
C PHE A 230 6.05 19.09 -11.93
N GLY A 231 6.10 19.76 -13.08
CA GLY A 231 4.93 20.16 -13.86
C GLY A 231 4.07 21.20 -13.15
N VAL A 232 4.70 22.12 -12.43
CA VAL A 232 4.07 23.22 -11.67
C VAL A 232 4.61 24.58 -12.16
N SER A 233 3.97 25.68 -11.79
CA SER A 233 4.48 27.01 -12.09
C SER A 233 5.64 27.41 -11.18
N VAL A 234 6.53 28.28 -11.65
CA VAL A 234 7.62 28.82 -10.82
C VAL A 234 7.09 29.56 -9.60
N ASP A 235 6.01 30.34 -9.75
CA ASP A 235 5.38 31.06 -8.65
C ASP A 235 4.84 30.13 -7.54
N PHE A 236 4.50 28.89 -7.90
CA PHE A 236 4.07 27.88 -6.93
C PHE A 236 5.25 27.32 -6.11
N LEU A 237 6.44 27.26 -6.71
CA LEU A 237 7.64 26.77 -6.02
C LEU A 237 8.30 27.82 -5.13
N ASP A 238 8.10 29.11 -5.45
CA ASP A 238 8.71 30.24 -4.72
C ASP A 238 7.91 30.62 -3.45
N LYS A 239 6.71 30.07 -3.27
CA LYS A 239 5.84 30.25 -2.08
C LYS A 239 6.04 29.15 -1.04
#